data_1c05b8d4d192751adce25e5882bbc4d1
#
_entry.id   1c05b8d4d192751adce25e5882bbc4d1
#
_cell.length_a   1.000
_cell.length_b   1.000
_cell.length_c   1.000
_cell.angle_alpha   90.00
_cell.angle_beta   90.00
_cell.angle_gamma   90.00
#
_symmetry.space_group_name_H-M   'P 1'
#
loop_
_entity.id
_entity.type
_entity.pdbx_description
1 polymer ?
#
loop_
_entity_poly.entity_id
_entity_poly.type
_entity_poly.pdbx_seq_one_letter_code
_entity_poly.pdbx_strand_id
1 'polypeptide(L)'
;MAEVKQSKGLPIIDTDAEQSALSNLAHAARELGLSTEFARRFGELLIEETIRVEEQGKPRQSKDQLLKEVVELALGLSSKGERVTRFEIGEPNFPASPQVIQGLTETFRKKKIVGYGPAAGLPELRRALADELNVEHDTEIEPDQILITPGGRFGIFASIAGFVSQIERVVIPQPAWPAYEECVDFIKGRVIPLNTTLEERWEIDVGKLETELRKGARMLILNTPSNPTGKIISKSKFEEIIELAQRYEALVLSDEVYDKYVRARAPSILESGRENYIYVNSFSKQFSLTGWRIAYLVTTKENAMRIKRVIQTVATCVPEFIQNAALVAIKKGRREAQRNINTIMKKVELTCRELGKIDVSFYRPDGTFYVFPRANKPNFDSVRFAKQLLEQHRVSISPGLAFGNYPAFFRLAVSLPAAKIPGAVKAIGKAIDAWSL
;
A
#
# COMPACT_ATOMS: atom_id res chain seq x y z
N MET A 1 -25.16 18.67 16.29
CA MET A 1 -25.34 19.12 14.87
C MET A 1 -25.51 17.91 13.95
N ALA A 2 -24.67 16.90 13.97
CA ALA A 2 -24.81 15.70 13.14
C ALA A 2 -26.16 14.98 13.29
N GLU A 3 -26.64 14.77 14.52
CA GLU A 3 -27.96 14.17 14.78
C GLU A 3 -29.11 15.00 14.24
N VAL A 4 -29.00 16.34 14.29
CA VAL A 4 -30.04 17.27 13.77
C VAL A 4 -30.04 17.29 12.23
N LYS A 5 -28.88 17.23 11.58
CA LYS A 5 -28.81 17.11 10.11
C LYS A 5 -29.37 15.76 9.65
N GLN A 6 -29.00 14.67 10.34
CA GLN A 6 -29.46 13.31 10.03
C GLN A 6 -30.99 13.16 10.20
N SER A 7 -31.59 13.75 11.25
CA SER A 7 -33.05 13.74 11.46
C SER A 7 -33.80 14.55 10.42
N LYS A 8 -33.14 15.51 9.75
CA LYS A 8 -33.73 16.39 8.72
C LYS A 8 -33.35 15.98 7.29
N GLY A 9 -32.62 14.89 7.09
CA GLY A 9 -32.17 14.44 5.76
C GLY A 9 -31.21 15.42 5.04
N LEU A 10 -30.53 16.31 5.78
CA LEU A 10 -29.62 17.30 5.21
C LEU A 10 -28.24 16.70 4.93
N PRO A 11 -27.58 17.11 3.85
CA PRO A 11 -26.24 16.62 3.53
C PRO A 11 -25.22 17.04 4.61
N ILE A 12 -24.26 16.17 4.90
CA ILE A 12 -23.16 16.44 5.85
C ILE A 12 -22.30 17.59 5.32
N ILE A 13 -22.06 17.60 4.01
CA ILE A 13 -21.31 18.66 3.31
C ILE A 13 -22.32 19.59 2.65
N ASP A 14 -22.29 20.86 3.06
CA ASP A 14 -23.08 21.95 2.47
C ASP A 14 -22.11 23.04 2.00
N THR A 15 -21.76 22.99 0.72
CA THR A 15 -20.77 23.87 0.09
C THR A 15 -21.15 25.37 0.21
N ASP A 16 -22.44 25.71 0.19
CA ASP A 16 -22.86 27.09 0.27
C ASP A 16 -22.72 27.62 1.72
N ALA A 17 -23.07 26.80 2.71
CA ALA A 17 -22.88 27.14 4.11
C ALA A 17 -21.39 27.25 4.48
N GLU A 18 -20.53 26.39 3.91
CA GLU A 18 -19.10 26.43 4.10
C GLU A 18 -18.46 27.69 3.52
N GLN A 19 -18.81 28.05 2.28
CA GLN A 19 -18.36 29.29 1.64
C GLN A 19 -18.82 30.55 2.41
N SER A 20 -20.04 30.54 2.91
CA SER A 20 -20.57 31.63 3.73
C SER A 20 -19.80 31.78 5.04
N ALA A 21 -19.49 30.66 5.71
CA ALA A 21 -18.69 30.65 6.94
C ALA A 21 -17.25 31.17 6.72
N LEU A 22 -16.61 30.77 5.65
CA LEU A 22 -15.24 31.24 5.27
C LEU A 22 -15.24 32.73 4.95
N SER A 23 -16.28 33.23 4.25
CA SER A 23 -16.44 34.63 3.93
C SER A 23 -16.61 35.49 5.19
N ASN A 24 -17.44 35.04 6.15
CA ASN A 24 -17.67 35.71 7.41
C ASN A 24 -16.39 35.75 8.28
N LEU A 25 -15.64 34.66 8.33
CA LEU A 25 -14.33 34.59 9.01
C LEU A 25 -13.33 35.56 8.41
N ALA A 26 -13.24 35.63 7.08
CA ALA A 26 -12.35 36.54 6.38
C ALA A 26 -12.74 38.03 6.61
N HIS A 27 -14.03 38.32 6.78
CA HIS A 27 -14.51 39.66 7.14
C HIS A 27 -14.13 40.03 8.56
N ALA A 28 -14.43 39.18 9.53
CA ALA A 28 -14.06 39.39 10.93
C ALA A 28 -12.55 39.52 11.15
N ALA A 29 -11.74 38.75 10.40
CA ALA A 29 -10.27 38.85 10.48
C ALA A 29 -9.78 40.22 10.02
N ARG A 30 -10.38 40.81 8.97
CA ARG A 30 -10.03 42.14 8.50
C ARG A 30 -10.36 43.22 9.57
N GLU A 31 -11.47 43.11 10.24
CA GLU A 31 -11.87 44.03 11.33
C GLU A 31 -10.93 43.95 12.54
N LEU A 32 -10.36 42.76 12.79
CA LEU A 32 -9.39 42.49 13.88
C LEU A 32 -7.94 42.72 13.49
N GLY A 33 -7.64 43.16 12.25
CA GLY A 33 -6.28 43.35 11.77
C GLY A 33 -5.48 42.05 11.57
N LEU A 34 -6.17 40.91 11.47
CA LEU A 34 -5.55 39.62 11.23
C LEU A 34 -5.39 39.36 9.71
N SER A 35 -4.41 38.55 9.35
CA SER A 35 -4.23 38.12 7.96
C SER A 35 -5.47 37.36 7.43
N THR A 36 -6.00 37.78 6.29
CA THR A 36 -7.11 37.09 5.62
C THR A 36 -6.74 35.68 5.22
N GLU A 37 -5.48 35.42 4.90
CA GLU A 37 -4.93 34.09 4.63
C GLU A 37 -4.97 33.19 5.88
N PHE A 38 -4.61 33.76 7.05
CA PHE A 38 -4.73 33.05 8.33
C PHE A 38 -6.18 32.69 8.64
N ALA A 39 -7.11 33.65 8.46
CA ALA A 39 -8.53 33.43 8.72
C ALA A 39 -9.13 32.37 7.78
N ARG A 40 -8.73 32.38 6.51
CA ARG A 40 -9.14 31.37 5.53
C ARG A 40 -8.67 29.97 5.93
N ARG A 41 -7.37 29.82 6.25
CA ARG A 41 -6.80 28.54 6.71
C ARG A 41 -7.44 28.04 8.00
N PHE A 42 -7.69 28.93 8.94
CA PHE A 42 -8.35 28.60 10.19
C PHE A 42 -9.81 28.16 9.95
N GLY A 43 -10.54 28.84 9.07
CA GLY A 43 -11.88 28.48 8.69
C GLY A 43 -11.97 27.13 7.98
N GLU A 44 -11.06 26.88 7.04
CA GLU A 44 -10.93 25.58 6.36
C GLU A 44 -10.69 24.46 7.37
N LEU A 45 -9.78 24.65 8.33
CA LEU A 45 -9.51 23.69 9.40
C LEU A 45 -10.72 23.43 10.30
N LEU A 46 -11.51 24.46 10.64
CA LEU A 46 -12.73 24.31 11.44
C LEU A 46 -13.81 23.52 10.68
N ILE A 47 -14.01 23.82 9.41
CA ILE A 47 -14.98 23.11 8.56
C ILE A 47 -14.56 21.64 8.45
N GLU A 48 -13.29 21.40 8.17
CA GLU A 48 -12.74 20.05 8.06
C GLU A 48 -12.87 19.25 9.35
N GLU A 49 -12.60 19.88 10.50
CA GLU A 49 -12.76 19.23 11.80
C GLU A 49 -14.24 18.97 12.11
N THR A 50 -15.16 19.86 11.73
CA THR A 50 -16.59 19.67 11.88
C THR A 50 -17.07 18.47 11.06
N ILE A 51 -16.66 18.38 9.78
CA ILE A 51 -16.97 17.23 8.91
C ILE A 51 -16.40 15.95 9.54
N ARG A 52 -15.16 15.99 10.04
CA ARG A 52 -14.52 14.86 10.70
C ARG A 52 -15.29 14.38 11.93
N VAL A 53 -15.74 15.30 12.78
CA VAL A 53 -16.53 14.97 13.97
C VAL A 53 -17.91 14.43 13.60
N GLU A 54 -18.55 14.99 12.58
CA GLU A 54 -19.83 14.50 12.07
C GLU A 54 -19.71 13.11 11.41
N GLU A 55 -18.59 12.82 10.76
CA GLU A 55 -18.28 11.49 10.21
C GLU A 55 -17.89 10.47 11.29
N GLN A 56 -17.23 10.90 12.37
CA GLN A 56 -16.83 10.03 13.50
C GLN A 56 -18.01 9.52 14.34
N GLY A 57 -19.19 10.11 14.24
CA GLY A 57 -20.42 9.63 14.88
C GLY A 57 -20.92 8.28 14.33
N LYS A 58 -20.36 7.79 13.23
CA LYS A 58 -20.56 6.40 12.75
C LYS A 58 -19.23 5.65 12.92
N PRO A 59 -19.21 4.45 13.55
CA PRO A 59 -18.01 3.64 13.56
C PRO A 59 -17.67 3.29 12.10
N ARG A 60 -16.75 4.06 11.51
CA ARG A 60 -16.24 3.81 10.16
C ARG A 60 -15.43 2.53 10.25
N GLN A 61 -15.97 1.45 9.73
CA GLN A 61 -15.22 0.20 9.61
C GLN A 61 -13.94 0.50 8.80
N SER A 62 -12.77 0.28 9.39
CA SER A 62 -11.52 0.58 8.68
C SER A 62 -11.43 -0.27 7.42
N LYS A 63 -10.82 0.27 6.37
CA LYS A 63 -10.64 -0.45 5.09
C LYS A 63 -9.84 -1.76 5.29
N ASP A 64 -8.86 -1.77 6.19
CA ASP A 64 -8.09 -2.98 6.54
C ASP A 64 -8.95 -3.99 7.29
N GLN A 65 -9.93 -3.55 8.07
CA GLN A 65 -10.89 -4.41 8.74
C GLN A 65 -11.75 -5.18 7.74
N LEU A 66 -12.16 -4.55 6.63
CA LEU A 66 -12.88 -5.25 5.56
C LEU A 66 -12.08 -6.42 4.98
N LEU A 67 -10.76 -6.25 4.82
CA LEU A 67 -9.89 -7.36 4.40
C LEU A 67 -9.78 -8.43 5.47
N LYS A 68 -9.62 -8.06 6.74
CA LYS A 68 -9.49 -8.98 7.87
C LYS A 68 -10.73 -9.85 8.04
N GLU A 69 -11.92 -9.27 7.95
CA GLU A 69 -13.18 -10.02 8.06
C GLU A 69 -13.29 -11.15 7.04
N VAL A 70 -12.96 -10.88 5.77
CA VAL A 70 -12.98 -11.91 4.74
C VAL A 70 -11.94 -13.00 5.02
N VAL A 71 -10.74 -12.62 5.48
CA VAL A 71 -9.69 -13.57 5.87
C VAL A 71 -10.14 -14.45 7.04
N GLU A 72 -10.74 -13.86 8.08
CA GLU A 72 -11.24 -14.58 9.26
C GLU A 72 -12.36 -15.55 8.90
N LEU A 73 -13.31 -15.12 8.06
CA LEU A 73 -14.37 -16.01 7.56
C LEU A 73 -13.79 -17.19 6.76
N ALA A 74 -12.81 -16.93 5.89
CA ALA A 74 -12.16 -17.98 5.10
C ALA A 74 -11.38 -18.97 5.98
N LEU A 75 -10.69 -18.47 7.03
CA LEU A 75 -10.03 -19.30 8.03
C LEU A 75 -11.01 -20.11 8.86
N GLY A 76 -12.13 -19.50 9.27
CA GLY A 76 -13.20 -20.17 10.01
C GLY A 76 -13.83 -21.33 9.22
N LEU A 77 -14.02 -21.18 7.90
CA LEU A 77 -14.46 -22.28 7.04
C LEU A 77 -13.40 -23.38 6.91
N SER A 78 -12.14 -22.98 6.73
CA SER A 78 -11.03 -23.92 6.61
C SER A 78 -10.82 -24.75 7.88
N SER A 79 -10.99 -24.15 9.07
CA SER A 79 -10.91 -24.87 10.35
C SER A 79 -12.01 -25.92 10.55
N LYS A 80 -13.14 -25.76 9.86
CA LYS A 80 -14.24 -26.74 9.80
C LYS A 80 -14.03 -27.83 8.74
N GLY A 81 -12.85 -27.88 8.11
CA GLY A 81 -12.50 -28.87 7.09
C GLY A 81 -12.94 -28.51 5.67
N GLU A 82 -13.50 -27.32 5.45
CA GLU A 82 -13.94 -26.90 4.13
C GLU A 82 -12.78 -26.44 3.25
N ARG A 83 -12.80 -26.80 1.97
CA ARG A 83 -11.76 -26.43 1.01
C ARG A 83 -12.07 -25.07 0.39
N VAL A 84 -11.45 -24.02 0.90
CA VAL A 84 -11.58 -22.66 0.37
C VAL A 84 -10.50 -22.38 -0.67
N THR A 85 -10.88 -21.79 -1.81
CA THR A 85 -9.96 -21.28 -2.82
C THR A 85 -9.68 -19.80 -2.53
N ARG A 86 -8.44 -19.46 -2.20
CA ARG A 86 -8.05 -18.21 -1.56
C ARG A 86 -7.35 -17.26 -2.54
N PHE A 87 -8.01 -16.14 -2.89
CA PHE A 87 -7.44 -15.03 -3.66
C PHE A 87 -7.28 -13.75 -2.83
N GLU A 88 -7.69 -13.75 -1.56
CA GLU A 88 -7.66 -12.55 -0.71
C GLU A 88 -6.28 -12.27 -0.12
N ILE A 89 -5.45 -13.29 0.07
CA ILE A 89 -4.13 -13.13 0.71
C ILE A 89 -3.09 -12.70 -0.31
N GLY A 90 -2.56 -11.51 -0.12
CA GLY A 90 -1.53 -10.92 -0.97
C GLY A 90 -0.11 -11.40 -0.63
N GLU A 91 0.15 -12.71 -0.71
CA GLU A 91 1.48 -13.27 -0.48
C GLU A 91 1.85 -14.35 -1.50
N PRO A 92 3.14 -14.40 -1.92
CA PRO A 92 3.64 -15.50 -2.73
C PRO A 92 3.60 -16.79 -1.91
N ASN A 93 2.99 -17.83 -2.44
CA ASN A 93 2.82 -19.09 -1.72
C ASN A 93 3.89 -20.13 -2.15
N PHE A 94 5.16 -19.82 -1.82
CA PHE A 94 6.29 -20.73 -2.00
C PHE A 94 7.04 -20.89 -0.69
N PRO A 95 7.64 -22.06 -0.43
CA PRO A 95 8.52 -22.23 0.71
C PRO A 95 9.77 -21.34 0.58
N ALA A 96 10.34 -20.94 1.71
CA ALA A 96 11.67 -20.33 1.73
C ALA A 96 12.70 -21.32 1.20
N SER A 97 13.72 -20.84 0.48
CA SER A 97 14.75 -21.74 -0.06
C SER A 97 15.54 -22.45 1.05
N PRO A 98 15.98 -23.69 0.84
CA PRO A 98 16.77 -24.43 1.83
C PRO A 98 18.01 -23.66 2.31
N GLN A 99 18.68 -22.92 1.40
CA GLN A 99 19.84 -22.11 1.75
C GLN A 99 19.48 -20.96 2.70
N VAL A 100 18.30 -20.33 2.53
CA VAL A 100 17.82 -19.28 3.42
C VAL A 100 17.52 -19.85 4.81
N ILE A 101 16.87 -21.01 4.88
CA ILE A 101 16.62 -21.73 6.14
C ILE A 101 17.94 -22.10 6.81
N GLN A 102 18.94 -22.58 6.05
CA GLN A 102 20.25 -22.85 6.59
C GLN A 102 20.90 -21.60 7.17
N GLY A 103 20.82 -20.45 6.48
CA GLY A 103 21.35 -19.17 6.98
C GLY A 103 20.76 -18.76 8.33
N LEU A 104 19.47 -19.02 8.54
CA LEU A 104 18.80 -18.82 9.83
C LEU A 104 19.39 -19.75 10.90
N THR A 105 19.49 -21.03 10.64
CA THR A 105 19.96 -22.03 11.63
C THR A 105 21.44 -21.90 11.98
N GLU A 106 22.27 -21.45 11.04
CA GLU A 106 23.70 -21.22 11.28
C GLU A 106 23.98 -20.15 12.34
N THR A 107 23.10 -19.17 12.49
CA THR A 107 23.23 -18.16 13.57
C THR A 107 23.23 -18.84 14.93
N PHE A 108 22.30 -19.77 15.17
CA PHE A 108 22.20 -20.51 16.44
C PHE A 108 23.32 -21.53 16.64
N ARG A 109 23.92 -22.02 15.56
CA ARG A 109 25.11 -22.91 15.67
C ARG A 109 26.36 -22.13 16.08
N LYS A 110 26.50 -20.88 15.59
CA LYS A 110 27.69 -20.05 15.84
C LYS A 110 27.59 -19.30 17.18
N LYS A 111 26.39 -18.95 17.61
CA LYS A 111 26.15 -18.16 18.83
C LYS A 111 25.22 -18.91 19.78
N LYS A 112 25.65 -19.11 21.02
CA LYS A 112 24.80 -19.68 22.09
C LYS A 112 23.74 -18.67 22.54
N ILE A 113 24.03 -17.39 22.45
CA ILE A 113 23.13 -16.29 22.84
C ILE A 113 23.01 -15.34 21.66
N VAL A 114 21.78 -15.06 21.28
CA VAL A 114 21.42 -14.05 20.28
C VAL A 114 20.84 -12.85 21.02
N GLY A 115 21.65 -11.79 21.15
CA GLY A 115 21.26 -10.55 21.82
C GLY A 115 20.67 -9.52 20.87
N TYR A 116 20.44 -8.30 21.38
CA TYR A 116 20.01 -7.19 20.55
C TYR A 116 21.09 -6.80 19.54
N GLY A 117 20.66 -6.56 18.31
CA GLY A 117 21.48 -6.04 17.23
C GLY A 117 21.39 -4.52 17.08
N PRO A 118 22.09 -3.96 16.08
CA PRO A 118 21.98 -2.54 15.74
C PRO A 118 20.56 -2.18 15.26
N ALA A 119 20.02 -1.06 15.70
CA ALA A 119 18.69 -0.57 15.29
C ALA A 119 18.56 -0.35 13.77
N ALA A 120 19.66 0.04 13.10
CA ALA A 120 19.68 0.20 11.63
C ALA A 120 19.77 -1.14 10.88
N GLY A 121 20.04 -2.25 11.56
CA GLY A 121 20.31 -3.56 10.98
C GLY A 121 21.81 -3.87 10.88
N LEU A 122 22.11 -5.15 10.59
CA LEU A 122 23.46 -5.66 10.50
C LEU A 122 24.26 -4.96 9.39
N PRO A 123 25.50 -4.52 9.66
CA PRO A 123 26.34 -3.85 8.65
C PRO A 123 26.55 -4.69 7.39
N GLU A 124 26.69 -6.01 7.53
CA GLU A 124 26.91 -6.93 6.41
C GLU A 124 25.69 -7.01 5.49
N LEU A 125 24.48 -7.00 6.06
CA LEU A 125 23.23 -7.00 5.28
C LEU A 125 23.05 -5.66 4.57
N ARG A 126 23.28 -4.55 5.26
CA ARG A 126 23.17 -3.22 4.70
C ARG A 126 24.18 -3.00 3.56
N ARG A 127 25.41 -3.49 3.71
CA ARG A 127 26.42 -3.44 2.64
C ARG A 127 26.00 -4.28 1.45
N ALA A 128 25.56 -5.52 1.65
CA ALA A 128 25.11 -6.37 0.57
C ALA A 128 23.90 -5.80 -0.20
N LEU A 129 23.00 -5.09 0.49
CA LEU A 129 21.91 -4.37 -0.15
C LEU A 129 22.40 -3.15 -0.94
N ALA A 130 23.33 -2.38 -0.40
CA ALA A 130 23.95 -1.24 -1.10
C ALA A 130 24.63 -1.71 -2.39
N ASP A 131 25.47 -2.72 -2.30
CA ASP A 131 26.18 -3.30 -3.46
C ASP A 131 25.19 -3.76 -4.54
N GLU A 132 24.08 -4.40 -4.12
CA GLU A 132 23.04 -4.89 -5.04
C GLU A 132 22.31 -3.74 -5.75
N LEU A 133 21.82 -2.77 -4.96
CA LEU A 133 21.05 -1.66 -5.48
C LEU A 133 21.89 -0.76 -6.38
N ASN A 134 23.17 -0.55 -6.04
CA ASN A 134 24.09 0.23 -6.87
C ASN A 134 24.31 -0.40 -8.24
N VAL A 135 24.45 -1.72 -8.30
CA VAL A 135 24.57 -2.44 -9.59
C VAL A 135 23.26 -2.42 -10.37
N GLU A 136 22.11 -2.53 -9.68
CA GLU A 136 20.80 -2.60 -10.34
C GLU A 136 20.32 -1.24 -10.88
N HIS A 137 20.59 -0.17 -10.13
CA HIS A 137 20.04 1.16 -10.39
C HIS A 137 21.07 2.19 -10.85
N ASP A 138 22.35 1.78 -11.00
CA ASP A 138 23.47 2.67 -11.35
C ASP A 138 23.57 3.87 -10.39
N THR A 139 23.68 3.57 -9.07
CA THR A 139 23.67 4.54 -7.97
C THR A 139 24.91 4.38 -7.06
N GLU A 140 25.08 5.30 -6.12
CA GLU A 140 26.16 5.30 -5.11
C GLU A 140 25.57 5.27 -3.68
N ILE A 141 24.63 4.35 -3.43
CA ILE A 141 24.01 4.18 -2.12
C ILE A 141 25.04 3.63 -1.13
N GLU A 142 25.18 4.31 0.00
CA GLU A 142 26.05 3.86 1.10
C GLU A 142 25.26 3.05 2.15
N PRO A 143 25.89 2.12 2.87
CA PRO A 143 25.20 1.30 3.86
C PRO A 143 24.49 2.07 4.97
N ASP A 144 24.91 3.29 5.30
CA ASP A 144 24.27 4.12 6.33
C ASP A 144 22.99 4.84 5.86
N GLN A 145 22.70 4.79 4.57
CA GLN A 145 21.43 5.19 3.97
C GLN A 145 20.37 4.08 4.04
N ILE A 146 20.73 2.87 4.47
CA ILE A 146 19.86 1.69 4.51
C ILE A 146 19.45 1.36 5.94
N LEU A 147 18.15 1.13 6.13
CA LEU A 147 17.57 0.71 7.40
C LEU A 147 16.83 -0.63 7.22
N ILE A 148 17.10 -1.59 8.10
CA ILE A 148 16.38 -2.87 8.14
C ILE A 148 15.20 -2.74 9.10
N THR A 149 14.01 -3.18 8.66
CA THR A 149 12.76 -3.01 9.39
C THR A 149 12.01 -4.33 9.58
N PRO A 150 11.17 -4.45 10.64
CA PRO A 150 10.31 -5.62 10.85
C PRO A 150 9.18 -5.73 9.81
N GLY A 151 9.55 -5.88 8.53
CA GLY A 151 8.65 -5.90 7.38
C GLY A 151 8.31 -4.51 6.84
N GLY A 152 7.81 -4.46 5.58
CA GLY A 152 7.51 -3.22 4.86
C GLY A 152 6.45 -2.35 5.56
N ARG A 153 5.38 -2.95 6.11
CA ARG A 153 4.33 -2.20 6.84
C ARG A 153 4.91 -1.37 7.98
N PHE A 154 5.82 -1.96 8.76
CA PHE A 154 6.50 -1.23 9.83
C PHE A 154 7.43 -0.14 9.29
N GLY A 155 8.16 -0.42 8.20
CA GLY A 155 9.01 0.58 7.53
C GLY A 155 8.20 1.79 7.05
N ILE A 156 7.04 1.56 6.43
CA ILE A 156 6.11 2.60 6.00
C ILE A 156 5.60 3.39 7.19
N PHE A 157 5.13 2.72 8.25
CA PHE A 157 4.70 3.37 9.49
C PHE A 157 5.82 4.24 10.10
N ALA A 158 7.04 3.70 10.23
CA ALA A 158 8.18 4.42 10.79
C ALA A 158 8.56 5.65 9.95
N SER A 159 8.42 5.55 8.63
CA SER A 159 8.62 6.66 7.70
C SER A 159 7.57 7.75 7.90
N ILE A 160 6.28 7.38 7.92
CA ILE A 160 5.20 8.32 8.14
C ILE A 160 5.33 8.98 9.52
N ALA A 161 5.50 8.21 10.59
CA ALA A 161 5.65 8.72 11.95
C ALA A 161 6.93 9.57 12.15
N GLY A 162 7.95 9.35 11.33
CA GLY A 162 9.17 10.16 11.33
C GLY A 162 9.00 11.53 10.70
N PHE A 163 8.09 11.73 9.75
CA PHE A 163 8.04 12.91 8.91
C PHE A 163 6.70 13.64 8.88
N VAL A 164 5.62 12.97 9.26
CA VAL A 164 4.28 13.53 9.24
C VAL A 164 3.81 13.77 10.67
N SER A 165 3.37 14.98 10.95
CA SER A 165 2.77 15.38 12.21
C SER A 165 1.24 15.28 12.13
N GLN A 166 0.55 15.53 13.26
CA GLN A 166 -0.91 15.61 13.30
C GLN A 166 -1.41 16.65 12.30
N ILE A 167 -2.53 16.35 11.63
CA ILE A 167 -3.20 17.16 10.61
C ILE A 167 -2.40 17.44 9.33
N GLU A 168 -1.11 17.08 9.26
CA GLU A 168 -0.35 17.23 8.01
C GLU A 168 -0.90 16.30 6.92
N ARG A 169 -0.89 16.81 5.71
CA ARG A 169 -1.52 16.21 4.53
C ARG A 169 -0.61 15.17 3.89
N VAL A 170 -1.15 13.98 3.63
CA VAL A 170 -0.47 12.90 2.90
C VAL A 170 -1.30 12.54 1.68
N VAL A 171 -0.76 12.75 0.48
CA VAL A 171 -1.42 12.38 -0.78
C VAL A 171 -1.19 10.90 -1.06
N ILE A 172 -2.29 10.19 -1.33
CA ILE A 172 -2.27 8.76 -1.65
C ILE A 172 -3.09 8.51 -2.91
N PRO A 173 -2.46 8.20 -4.06
CA PRO A 173 -3.18 7.73 -5.25
C PRO A 173 -3.98 6.47 -4.93
N GLN A 174 -5.26 6.46 -5.31
CA GLN A 174 -6.18 5.35 -5.09
C GLN A 174 -6.63 4.75 -6.42
N PRO A 175 -6.93 3.44 -6.47
CA PRO A 175 -7.01 2.49 -5.34
C PRO A 175 -5.64 2.17 -4.76
N ALA A 176 -5.57 2.02 -3.42
CA ALA A 176 -4.33 1.84 -2.68
C ALA A 176 -4.43 0.75 -1.61
N TRP A 177 -3.29 0.22 -1.20
CA TRP A 177 -3.24 -0.69 -0.07
C TRP A 177 -3.67 0.02 1.22
N PRO A 178 -4.70 -0.48 1.94
CA PRO A 178 -5.34 0.24 3.06
C PRO A 178 -4.37 0.58 4.20
N ALA A 179 -3.26 -0.15 4.33
CA ALA A 179 -2.30 0.12 5.39
C ALA A 179 -1.61 1.49 5.29
N TYR A 180 -1.58 2.13 4.10
CA TYR A 180 -1.05 3.49 4.01
C TYR A 180 -1.93 4.47 4.78
N GLU A 181 -3.25 4.42 4.52
CA GLU A 181 -4.23 5.25 5.23
C GLU A 181 -4.21 4.96 6.72
N GLU A 182 -4.21 3.69 7.13
CA GLU A 182 -4.15 3.33 8.54
C GLU A 182 -2.91 3.86 9.26
N CYS A 183 -1.75 3.84 8.60
CA CYS A 183 -0.53 4.42 9.19
C CYS A 183 -0.64 5.93 9.36
N VAL A 184 -1.26 6.63 8.39
CA VAL A 184 -1.49 8.08 8.47
C VAL A 184 -2.53 8.40 9.56
N ASP A 185 -3.64 7.67 9.60
CA ASP A 185 -4.70 7.85 10.60
C ASP A 185 -4.20 7.58 12.02
N PHE A 186 -3.32 6.57 12.19
CA PHE A 186 -2.74 6.23 13.49
C PHE A 186 -1.98 7.40 14.12
N ILE A 187 -1.26 8.16 13.30
CA ILE A 187 -0.54 9.37 13.76
C ILE A 187 -1.40 10.63 13.72
N LYS A 188 -2.69 10.50 13.40
CA LYS A 188 -3.65 11.61 13.22
C LYS A 188 -3.23 12.58 12.10
N GLY A 189 -2.54 12.09 11.09
CA GLY A 189 -2.31 12.79 9.84
C GLY A 189 -3.58 12.84 9.00
N ARG A 190 -3.55 13.60 7.92
CA ARG A 190 -4.68 13.75 7.02
C ARG A 190 -4.44 13.08 5.68
N VAL A 191 -5.20 12.06 5.38
CA VAL A 191 -5.19 11.38 4.07
C VAL A 191 -5.88 12.25 3.03
N ILE A 192 -5.20 12.48 1.91
CA ILE A 192 -5.73 13.14 0.71
C ILE A 192 -5.78 12.10 -0.41
N PRO A 193 -6.95 11.49 -0.66
CA PRO A 193 -7.07 10.50 -1.71
C PRO A 193 -7.02 11.15 -3.09
N LEU A 194 -6.14 10.64 -3.96
CA LEU A 194 -6.07 11.03 -5.36
C LEU A 194 -6.66 9.89 -6.21
N ASN A 195 -7.96 9.95 -6.46
CA ASN A 195 -8.68 8.87 -7.13
C ASN A 195 -8.27 8.75 -8.60
N THR A 196 -7.98 7.52 -9.03
CA THR A 196 -7.77 7.13 -10.43
C THR A 196 -8.89 6.20 -10.90
N THR A 197 -9.03 5.98 -12.19
CA THR A 197 -10.12 5.19 -12.78
C THR A 197 -9.60 4.10 -13.71
N LEU A 198 -10.42 3.05 -13.92
CA LEU A 198 -10.13 1.99 -14.89
C LEU A 198 -10.11 2.55 -16.32
N GLU A 199 -11.00 3.48 -16.62
CA GLU A 199 -11.15 4.14 -17.90
C GLU A 199 -9.90 4.93 -18.28
N GLU A 200 -9.26 5.58 -17.30
CA GLU A 200 -7.97 6.26 -17.41
C GLU A 200 -6.78 5.33 -17.20
N ARG A 201 -7.02 4.00 -17.19
CA ARG A 201 -5.98 2.98 -17.02
C ARG A 201 -5.16 3.16 -15.73
N TRP A 202 -5.78 3.67 -14.68
CA TRP A 202 -5.17 3.95 -13.37
C TRP A 202 -4.02 4.98 -13.43
N GLU A 203 -4.04 5.86 -14.43
CA GLU A 203 -3.06 6.95 -14.51
C GLU A 203 -3.31 8.00 -13.42
N ILE A 204 -2.22 8.53 -12.88
CA ILE A 204 -2.27 9.64 -11.92
C ILE A 204 -2.47 10.95 -12.69
N ASP A 205 -3.52 11.68 -12.33
CA ASP A 205 -3.77 13.04 -12.83
C ASP A 205 -2.77 14.01 -12.16
N VAL A 206 -1.79 14.45 -12.93
CA VAL A 206 -0.71 15.31 -12.44
C VAL A 206 -1.22 16.71 -12.07
N GLY A 207 -2.25 17.21 -12.74
CA GLY A 207 -2.85 18.50 -12.42
C GLY A 207 -3.57 18.50 -11.06
N LYS A 208 -4.30 17.41 -10.77
CA LYS A 208 -4.89 17.19 -9.43
C LYS A 208 -3.80 17.00 -8.38
N LEU A 209 -2.76 16.23 -8.69
CA LEU A 209 -1.63 16.06 -7.78
C LEU A 209 -0.96 17.39 -7.46
N GLU A 210 -0.64 18.20 -8.48
CA GLU A 210 -0.05 19.51 -8.28
C GLU A 210 -0.91 20.41 -7.38
N THR A 211 -2.23 20.38 -7.57
CA THR A 211 -3.16 21.15 -6.75
C THR A 211 -3.05 20.77 -5.27
N GLU A 212 -2.94 19.48 -4.95
CA GLU A 212 -2.82 19.03 -3.56
C GLU A 212 -1.43 19.28 -2.96
N LEU A 213 -0.38 19.16 -3.75
CA LEU A 213 0.99 19.52 -3.35
C LEU A 213 1.10 21.02 -3.04
N ARG A 214 0.50 21.89 -3.87
CA ARG A 214 0.45 23.34 -3.66
C ARG A 214 -0.27 23.72 -2.36
N LYS A 215 -1.23 22.92 -1.91
CA LYS A 215 -1.92 23.10 -0.61
C LYS A 215 -1.06 22.65 0.58
N GLY A 216 0.21 22.35 0.40
CA GLY A 216 1.16 21.99 1.45
C GLY A 216 1.07 20.51 1.88
N ALA A 217 0.89 19.60 0.93
CA ALA A 217 1.02 18.18 1.26
C ALA A 217 2.45 17.85 1.71
N ARG A 218 2.57 17.23 2.88
CA ARG A 218 3.85 16.91 3.51
C ARG A 218 4.51 15.69 2.86
N MET A 219 3.68 14.73 2.42
CA MET A 219 4.15 13.47 1.86
C MET A 219 3.26 13.03 0.70
N LEU A 220 3.89 12.41 -0.30
CA LEU A 220 3.25 11.65 -1.37
C LEU A 220 3.65 10.18 -1.23
N ILE A 221 2.68 9.26 -1.17
CA ILE A 221 2.94 7.82 -1.16
C ILE A 221 2.66 7.27 -2.55
N LEU A 222 3.68 6.70 -3.18
CA LEU A 222 3.58 6.00 -4.46
C LEU A 222 3.78 4.50 -4.24
N ASN A 223 3.02 3.67 -4.95
CA ASN A 223 3.23 2.24 -5.02
C ASN A 223 3.30 1.79 -6.48
N THR A 224 4.49 1.46 -6.93
CA THR A 224 4.74 1.04 -8.32
C THR A 224 5.75 -0.10 -8.38
N PRO A 225 5.35 -1.28 -8.88
CA PRO A 225 4.02 -1.69 -9.36
C PRO A 225 2.95 -1.67 -8.27
N SER A 226 1.71 -1.27 -8.62
CA SER A 226 0.66 -0.95 -7.66
C SER A 226 -0.11 -2.18 -7.14
N ASN A 227 -0.42 -2.19 -5.87
CA ASN A 227 -1.43 -3.01 -5.23
C ASN A 227 -2.67 -2.12 -4.94
N PRO A 228 -3.84 -2.34 -5.59
CA PRO A 228 -4.29 -3.62 -6.16
C PRO A 228 -4.24 -3.72 -7.69
N THR A 229 -3.93 -2.65 -8.44
CA THR A 229 -4.20 -2.57 -9.89
C THR A 229 -3.18 -3.30 -10.76
N GLY A 230 -1.97 -3.52 -10.27
CA GLY A 230 -0.84 -4.00 -11.05
C GLY A 230 -0.29 -2.96 -12.04
N LYS A 231 -0.73 -1.70 -11.97
CA LYS A 231 -0.23 -0.61 -12.80
C LYS A 231 1.22 -0.29 -12.46
N ILE A 232 2.03 -0.11 -13.51
CA ILE A 232 3.34 0.51 -13.42
C ILE A 232 3.20 1.95 -13.92
N ILE A 233 3.65 2.91 -13.14
CA ILE A 233 3.74 4.31 -13.58
C ILE A 233 4.81 4.37 -14.66
N SER A 234 4.51 4.97 -15.82
CA SER A 234 5.50 5.09 -16.90
C SER A 234 6.68 5.95 -16.45
N LYS A 235 7.88 5.71 -17.02
CA LYS A 235 9.09 6.44 -16.62
C LYS A 235 8.90 7.95 -16.71
N SER A 236 8.38 8.46 -17.84
CA SER A 236 8.15 9.89 -18.02
C SER A 236 7.16 10.49 -17.01
N LYS A 237 6.08 9.74 -16.72
CA LYS A 237 5.08 10.17 -15.73
C LYS A 237 5.64 10.11 -14.30
N PHE A 238 6.46 9.12 -14.01
CA PHE A 238 7.13 8.99 -12.71
C PHE A 238 8.09 10.16 -12.47
N GLU A 239 8.91 10.50 -13.47
CA GLU A 239 9.83 11.65 -13.42
C GLU A 239 9.08 12.97 -13.23
N GLU A 240 7.96 13.18 -13.95
CA GLU A 240 7.09 14.35 -13.80
C GLU A 240 6.52 14.47 -12.37
N ILE A 241 6.05 13.36 -11.81
CA ILE A 241 5.50 13.31 -10.44
C ILE A 241 6.59 13.63 -9.40
N ILE A 242 7.78 13.05 -9.55
CA ILE A 242 8.90 13.29 -8.62
C ILE A 242 9.37 14.76 -8.71
N GLU A 243 9.42 15.33 -9.91
CA GLU A 243 9.77 16.73 -10.10
C GLU A 243 8.76 17.67 -9.43
N LEU A 244 7.47 17.39 -9.55
CA LEU A 244 6.42 18.14 -8.84
C LEU A 244 6.55 18.00 -7.32
N ALA A 245 6.73 16.80 -6.80
CA ALA A 245 6.91 16.59 -5.37
C ALA A 245 8.11 17.38 -4.82
N GLN A 246 9.22 17.42 -5.56
CA GLN A 246 10.38 18.23 -5.19
C GLN A 246 10.08 19.73 -5.22
N ARG A 247 9.42 20.23 -6.26
CA ARG A 247 9.04 21.64 -6.40
C ARG A 247 8.24 22.15 -5.21
N TYR A 248 7.39 21.31 -4.65
CA TYR A 248 6.54 21.61 -3.49
C TYR A 248 7.08 21.05 -2.16
N GLU A 249 8.33 20.60 -2.12
CA GLU A 249 9.02 20.10 -0.93
C GLU A 249 8.30 18.92 -0.23
N ALA A 250 7.47 18.18 -0.97
CA ALA A 250 6.81 17.00 -0.45
C ALA A 250 7.76 15.79 -0.47
N LEU A 251 7.85 15.08 0.65
CA LEU A 251 8.63 13.85 0.76
C LEU A 251 7.93 12.72 -0.02
N VAL A 252 8.64 12.03 -0.89
CA VAL A 252 8.10 10.89 -1.63
C VAL A 252 8.44 9.58 -0.93
N LEU A 253 7.42 8.85 -0.48
CA LEU A 253 7.55 7.46 -0.04
C LEU A 253 7.19 6.56 -1.22
N SER A 254 8.20 5.92 -1.82
CA SER A 254 8.03 4.99 -2.95
C SER A 254 8.07 3.55 -2.46
N ASP A 255 6.92 2.89 -2.44
CA ASP A 255 6.79 1.47 -2.10
C ASP A 255 6.96 0.63 -3.37
N GLU A 256 8.13 0.03 -3.53
CA GLU A 256 8.55 -0.73 -4.70
C GLU A 256 8.70 -2.24 -4.42
N VAL A 257 7.96 -2.76 -3.43
CA VAL A 257 8.06 -4.18 -2.99
C VAL A 257 7.71 -5.20 -4.08
N TYR A 258 7.13 -4.76 -5.19
CA TYR A 258 6.77 -5.61 -6.35
C TYR A 258 7.70 -5.40 -7.56
N ASP A 259 8.83 -4.72 -7.42
CA ASP A 259 9.77 -4.36 -8.48
C ASP A 259 10.24 -5.56 -9.34
N LYS A 260 10.29 -6.76 -8.76
CA LYS A 260 10.66 -8.00 -9.47
C LYS A 260 9.48 -8.70 -10.15
N TYR A 261 8.24 -8.32 -9.82
CA TYR A 261 7.02 -8.89 -10.42
C TYR A 261 6.58 -8.06 -11.63
N VAL A 262 7.42 -7.95 -12.61
CA VAL A 262 7.22 -7.08 -13.79
C VAL A 262 7.53 -7.81 -15.08
N ARG A 263 6.88 -7.37 -16.18
CA ARG A 263 7.21 -7.81 -17.54
C ARG A 263 8.28 -6.94 -18.18
N ALA A 264 8.28 -5.68 -17.84
CA ALA A 264 9.29 -4.70 -18.21
C ALA A 264 9.72 -3.96 -16.94
N ARG A 265 10.95 -3.50 -16.90
CA ARG A 265 11.50 -2.79 -15.74
C ARG A 265 10.61 -1.59 -15.37
N ALA A 266 10.20 -1.53 -14.11
CA ALA A 266 9.55 -0.36 -13.55
C ALA A 266 10.57 0.74 -13.23
N PRO A 267 10.20 2.02 -13.29
CA PRO A 267 11.04 3.10 -12.80
C PRO A 267 11.21 2.98 -11.28
N SER A 268 12.35 3.41 -10.77
CA SER A 268 12.64 3.44 -9.33
C SER A 268 12.97 4.85 -8.87
N ILE A 269 12.56 5.19 -7.65
CA ILE A 269 12.91 6.46 -7.01
C ILE A 269 14.42 6.59 -6.83
N LEU A 270 15.13 5.48 -6.71
CA LEU A 270 16.59 5.43 -6.58
C LEU A 270 17.31 6.03 -7.79
N GLU A 271 16.69 5.97 -8.98
CA GLU A 271 17.22 6.48 -10.25
C GLU A 271 16.91 7.97 -10.46
N SER A 272 16.16 8.58 -9.55
CA SER A 272 15.69 9.98 -9.73
C SER A 272 16.77 11.04 -9.54
N GLY A 273 17.89 10.71 -8.92
CA GLY A 273 18.94 11.66 -8.53
C GLY A 273 18.48 12.72 -7.50
N ARG A 274 17.39 12.46 -6.77
CA ARG A 274 16.77 13.38 -5.80
C ARG A 274 17.07 12.92 -4.37
N GLU A 275 16.96 13.84 -3.41
CA GLU A 275 17.26 13.56 -1.99
C GLU A 275 15.98 13.43 -1.14
N ASN A 276 14.86 14.00 -1.59
CA ASN A 276 13.61 14.03 -0.82
C ASN A 276 12.74 12.78 -1.06
N TYR A 277 13.29 11.61 -0.73
CA TYR A 277 12.59 10.33 -0.91
C TYR A 277 12.83 9.35 0.23
N ILE A 278 11.95 8.36 0.32
CA ILE A 278 12.10 7.12 1.07
C ILE A 278 11.70 5.97 0.14
N TYR A 279 12.66 5.15 -0.24
CA TYR A 279 12.44 3.90 -0.97
C TYR A 279 12.10 2.79 0.03
N VAL A 280 11.08 2.01 -0.27
CA VAL A 280 10.66 0.86 0.54
C VAL A 280 10.70 -0.39 -0.30
N ASN A 281 11.41 -1.42 0.18
CA ASN A 281 11.34 -2.75 -0.41
C ASN A 281 11.39 -3.85 0.66
N SER A 282 11.11 -5.08 0.28
CA SER A 282 10.90 -6.16 1.25
C SER A 282 11.32 -7.54 0.71
N PHE A 283 11.88 -8.35 1.58
CA PHE A 283 12.13 -9.76 1.31
C PHE A 283 10.83 -10.59 1.21
N SER A 284 9.72 -10.04 1.69
CA SER A 284 8.41 -10.71 1.74
C SER A 284 7.93 -11.15 0.38
N LYS A 285 8.11 -10.33 -0.66
CA LYS A 285 7.55 -10.61 -1.98
C LYS A 285 8.53 -11.36 -2.85
N GLN A 286 9.72 -10.81 -3.07
CA GLN A 286 10.73 -11.42 -3.93
C GLN A 286 11.14 -12.83 -3.45
N PHE A 287 11.37 -13.00 -2.15
CA PHE A 287 11.89 -14.25 -1.59
C PHE A 287 10.85 -15.10 -0.87
N SER A 288 9.55 -14.72 -0.94
CA SER A 288 8.46 -15.42 -0.24
C SER A 288 8.62 -15.51 1.29
N LEU A 289 9.22 -14.49 1.90
CA LEU A 289 9.49 -14.42 3.34
C LEU A 289 8.46 -13.57 4.09
N THR A 290 7.18 -13.68 3.76
CA THR A 290 6.11 -12.82 4.31
C THR A 290 6.00 -12.91 5.83
N GLY A 291 6.01 -14.12 6.40
CA GLY A 291 5.96 -14.38 7.84
C GLY A 291 7.26 -14.08 8.59
N TRP A 292 8.37 -13.85 7.91
CA TRP A 292 9.68 -13.62 8.53
C TRP A 292 9.86 -12.17 8.99
N ARG A 293 8.99 -11.27 8.56
CA ARG A 293 8.96 -9.87 8.95
C ARG A 293 10.28 -9.15 8.75
N ILE A 294 10.79 -9.11 7.52
CA ILE A 294 12.00 -8.38 7.18
C ILE A 294 11.85 -7.58 5.87
N ALA A 295 12.25 -6.31 5.94
CA ALA A 295 12.22 -5.35 4.84
C ALA A 295 13.35 -4.34 5.02
N TYR A 296 13.50 -3.43 4.07
CA TYR A 296 14.48 -2.37 4.17
C TYR A 296 13.97 -1.08 3.53
N LEU A 297 14.54 0.01 4.00
CA LEU A 297 14.33 1.36 3.49
C LEU A 297 15.66 1.89 2.97
N VAL A 298 15.61 2.74 1.95
CA VAL A 298 16.74 3.54 1.48
C VAL A 298 16.31 5.00 1.43
N THR A 299 17.15 5.88 1.97
CA THR A 299 16.92 7.33 1.96
C THR A 299 18.23 8.05 2.23
N THR A 300 18.22 9.38 2.36
CA THR A 300 19.42 10.12 2.78
C THR A 300 19.85 9.75 4.20
N LYS A 301 21.13 9.96 4.53
CA LYS A 301 21.66 9.69 5.88
C LYS A 301 20.90 10.43 6.97
N GLU A 302 20.50 11.67 6.70
CA GLU A 302 19.71 12.48 7.63
C GLU A 302 18.32 11.88 7.88
N ASN A 303 17.60 11.56 6.82
CA ASN A 303 16.29 10.92 6.90
C ASN A 303 16.38 9.55 7.58
N ALA A 304 17.43 8.77 7.28
CA ALA A 304 17.68 7.48 7.90
C ALA A 304 17.86 7.60 9.42
N MET A 305 18.58 8.62 9.92
CA MET A 305 18.72 8.86 11.36
C MET A 305 17.37 9.14 12.02
N ARG A 306 16.50 9.89 11.36
CA ARG A 306 15.16 10.22 11.88
C ARG A 306 14.27 8.98 11.96
N ILE A 307 14.22 8.17 10.90
CA ILE A 307 13.45 6.92 10.87
C ILE A 307 14.03 5.90 11.86
N LYS A 308 15.36 5.79 11.94
CA LYS A 308 16.04 4.89 12.89
C LYS A 308 15.61 5.13 14.34
N ARG A 309 15.37 6.39 14.72
CA ARG A 309 14.86 6.74 16.06
C ARG A 309 13.49 6.11 16.31
N VAL A 310 12.59 6.13 15.34
CA VAL A 310 11.27 5.47 15.45
C VAL A 310 11.44 3.95 15.57
N ILE A 311 12.28 3.34 14.72
CA ILE A 311 12.57 1.90 14.79
C ILE A 311 13.09 1.51 16.18
N GLN A 312 14.06 2.27 16.69
CA GLN A 312 14.68 2.00 17.99
C GLN A 312 13.68 2.12 19.14
N THR A 313 12.79 3.10 19.09
CA THR A 313 11.79 3.33 20.13
C THR A 313 10.71 2.24 20.17
N VAL A 314 10.27 1.75 19.01
CA VAL A 314 9.10 0.86 18.89
C VAL A 314 9.50 -0.62 18.81
N ALA A 315 10.55 -0.95 18.04
CA ALA A 315 10.94 -2.32 17.71
C ALA A 315 12.36 -2.70 18.18
N THR A 316 13.15 -1.73 18.64
CA THR A 316 14.58 -1.89 18.98
C THR A 316 15.42 -2.26 17.77
N CYS A 317 15.26 -3.47 17.21
CA CYS A 317 15.97 -3.97 16.02
C CYS A 317 15.22 -5.19 15.42
N VAL A 318 15.59 -5.57 14.21
CA VAL A 318 15.20 -6.88 13.64
C VAL A 318 16.13 -7.97 14.21
N PRO A 319 15.63 -9.15 14.57
CA PRO A 319 16.47 -10.24 15.07
C PRO A 319 17.61 -10.62 14.14
N GLU A 320 18.80 -10.86 14.70
CA GLU A 320 20.01 -11.14 13.91
C GLU A 320 19.85 -12.37 12.99
N PHE A 321 19.24 -13.43 13.49
CA PHE A 321 19.07 -14.67 12.73
C PHE A 321 18.18 -14.48 11.48
N ILE A 322 17.19 -13.58 11.53
CA ILE A 322 16.37 -13.22 10.38
C ILE A 322 17.19 -12.41 9.36
N GLN A 323 18.02 -11.49 9.83
CA GLN A 323 18.88 -10.69 8.98
C GLN A 323 19.97 -11.53 8.29
N ASN A 324 20.54 -12.52 8.98
CA ASN A 324 21.50 -13.46 8.39
C ASN A 324 20.83 -14.33 7.31
N ALA A 325 19.61 -14.77 7.53
CA ALA A 325 18.84 -15.46 6.51
C ALA A 325 18.55 -14.58 5.28
N ALA A 326 18.22 -13.31 5.49
CA ALA A 326 18.01 -12.33 4.43
C ALA A 326 19.31 -12.09 3.62
N LEU A 327 20.45 -12.01 4.29
CA LEU A 327 21.77 -11.91 3.62
C LEU A 327 22.03 -13.12 2.73
N VAL A 328 21.67 -14.33 3.18
CA VAL A 328 21.76 -15.55 2.35
C VAL A 328 20.78 -15.49 1.18
N ALA A 329 19.57 -14.95 1.38
CA ALA A 329 18.57 -14.79 0.31
C ALA A 329 19.13 -13.92 -0.82
N ILE A 330 19.75 -12.78 -0.49
CA ILE A 330 20.42 -11.90 -1.47
C ILE A 330 21.53 -12.66 -2.20
N LYS A 331 22.44 -13.30 -1.47
CA LYS A 331 23.64 -13.92 -2.06
C LYS A 331 23.35 -15.20 -2.84
N LYS A 332 22.35 -15.99 -2.46
CA LYS A 332 22.13 -17.36 -2.97
C LYS A 332 20.69 -17.67 -3.38
N GLY A 333 19.69 -16.85 -2.99
CA GLY A 333 18.27 -17.16 -3.20
C GLY A 333 17.68 -16.67 -4.53
N ARG A 334 18.33 -15.78 -5.24
CA ARG A 334 17.79 -15.07 -6.42
C ARG A 334 17.30 -15.97 -7.54
N ARG A 335 18.06 -17.01 -7.88
CA ARG A 335 17.70 -17.91 -8.98
C ARG A 335 16.39 -18.64 -8.71
N GLU A 336 16.16 -19.03 -7.46
CA GLU A 336 14.92 -19.67 -7.04
C GLU A 336 13.77 -18.66 -6.97
N ALA A 337 14.02 -17.48 -6.39
CA ALA A 337 13.06 -16.38 -6.36
C ALA A 337 12.57 -16.03 -7.77
N GLN A 338 13.46 -15.89 -8.74
CA GLN A 338 13.09 -15.60 -10.13
C GLN A 338 12.25 -16.70 -10.77
N ARG A 339 12.54 -17.99 -10.50
CA ARG A 339 11.68 -19.10 -10.97
C ARG A 339 10.28 -19.03 -10.39
N ASN A 340 10.17 -18.71 -9.09
CA ASN A 340 8.90 -18.56 -8.40
C ASN A 340 8.09 -17.39 -8.95
N ILE A 341 8.74 -16.24 -9.16
CA ILE A 341 8.15 -15.05 -9.79
C ILE A 341 7.61 -15.39 -11.19
N ASN A 342 8.42 -16.03 -12.04
CA ASN A 342 8.01 -16.42 -13.38
C ASN A 342 6.80 -17.37 -13.34
N THR A 343 6.73 -18.27 -12.37
CA THR A 343 5.60 -19.16 -12.16
C THR A 343 4.33 -18.38 -11.80
N ILE A 344 4.45 -17.38 -10.91
CA ILE A 344 3.31 -16.51 -10.55
C ILE A 344 2.87 -15.67 -11.75
N MET A 345 3.79 -15.09 -12.51
CA MET A 345 3.43 -14.28 -13.67
C MET A 345 2.66 -15.09 -14.73
N LYS A 346 3.01 -16.37 -14.93
CA LYS A 346 2.21 -17.29 -15.78
C LYS A 346 0.80 -17.53 -15.23
N LYS A 347 0.64 -17.61 -13.90
CA LYS A 347 -0.69 -17.72 -13.28
C LYS A 347 -1.52 -16.45 -13.44
N VAL A 348 -0.91 -15.27 -13.37
CA VAL A 348 -1.58 -13.99 -13.65
C VAL A 348 -2.11 -13.98 -15.09
N GLU A 349 -1.30 -14.41 -16.06
CA GLU A 349 -1.75 -14.55 -17.45
C GLU A 349 -2.95 -15.49 -17.61
N LEU A 350 -2.88 -16.64 -16.94
CA LEU A 350 -3.98 -17.58 -16.92
C LEU A 350 -5.24 -16.93 -16.31
N THR A 351 -5.10 -16.22 -15.19
CA THR A 351 -6.22 -15.55 -14.53
C THR A 351 -6.84 -14.48 -15.44
N CYS A 352 -6.04 -13.64 -16.08
CA CYS A 352 -6.54 -12.64 -17.03
C CYS A 352 -7.29 -13.28 -18.20
N ARG A 353 -6.79 -14.39 -18.73
CA ARG A 353 -7.48 -15.14 -19.81
C ARG A 353 -8.81 -15.70 -19.35
N GLU A 354 -8.89 -16.26 -18.15
CA GLU A 354 -10.15 -16.79 -17.60
C GLU A 354 -11.14 -15.66 -17.27
N LEU A 355 -10.68 -14.53 -16.72
CA LEU A 355 -11.51 -13.34 -16.47
C LEU A 355 -12.13 -12.76 -17.76
N GLY A 356 -11.44 -12.86 -18.90
CA GLY A 356 -11.99 -12.45 -20.19
C GLY A 356 -13.20 -13.29 -20.68
N LYS A 357 -13.57 -14.36 -19.97
CA LYS A 357 -14.71 -15.23 -20.27
C LYS A 357 -15.95 -14.94 -19.42
N ILE A 358 -15.87 -14.01 -18.47
CA ILE A 358 -16.95 -13.63 -17.56
C ILE A 358 -17.23 -12.14 -17.64
N ASP A 359 -18.38 -11.70 -17.11
CA ASP A 359 -18.85 -10.31 -17.22
C ASP A 359 -18.12 -9.35 -16.24
N VAL A 360 -16.86 -9.09 -16.52
CA VAL A 360 -16.02 -8.13 -15.79
C VAL A 360 -15.18 -7.28 -16.72
N SER A 361 -14.86 -6.07 -16.30
CA SER A 361 -13.88 -5.20 -16.95
C SER A 361 -12.64 -5.09 -16.07
N PHE A 362 -11.43 -5.15 -16.64
CA PHE A 362 -10.22 -5.03 -15.87
C PHE A 362 -9.04 -4.48 -16.68
N TYR A 363 -8.13 -3.84 -15.98
CA TYR A 363 -6.81 -3.51 -16.51
C TYR A 363 -5.93 -4.76 -16.47
N ARG A 364 -5.29 -5.11 -17.58
CA ARG A 364 -4.29 -6.19 -17.59
C ARG A 364 -3.03 -5.70 -16.86
N PRO A 365 -2.65 -6.28 -15.71
CA PRO A 365 -1.59 -5.74 -14.89
C PRO A 365 -0.24 -5.76 -15.62
N ASP A 366 0.53 -4.67 -15.50
CA ASP A 366 1.91 -4.56 -15.99
C ASP A 366 2.86 -5.31 -15.06
N GLY A 367 2.52 -5.34 -13.78
CA GLY A 367 3.30 -5.97 -12.71
C GLY A 367 2.44 -6.52 -11.59
N THR A 368 3.08 -6.94 -10.51
CA THR A 368 2.49 -7.59 -9.34
C THR A 368 1.90 -8.97 -9.63
N PHE A 369 1.28 -9.55 -8.62
CA PHE A 369 0.46 -10.77 -8.77
C PHE A 369 -1.01 -10.49 -8.41
N TYR A 370 -1.45 -9.24 -8.63
CA TYR A 370 -2.83 -8.84 -8.42
C TYR A 370 -3.53 -8.58 -9.73
N VAL A 371 -4.83 -8.86 -9.75
CA VAL A 371 -5.76 -8.40 -10.77
C VAL A 371 -6.92 -7.72 -10.05
N PHE A 372 -7.37 -6.57 -10.55
CA PHE A 372 -8.41 -5.75 -9.93
C PHE A 372 -9.59 -5.54 -10.89
N PRO A 373 -10.44 -6.59 -11.08
CA PRO A 373 -11.59 -6.51 -11.97
C PRO A 373 -12.76 -5.75 -11.34
N ARG A 374 -13.55 -5.12 -12.22
CA ARG A 374 -14.86 -4.51 -11.95
C ARG A 374 -15.95 -5.45 -12.44
N ALA A 375 -16.92 -5.78 -11.61
CA ALA A 375 -18.15 -6.42 -12.05
C ALA A 375 -18.99 -5.42 -12.87
N ASN A 376 -19.48 -5.86 -14.05
CA ASN A 376 -20.29 -5.01 -14.93
C ASN A 376 -21.78 -5.10 -14.53
N LYS A 377 -22.07 -4.86 -13.25
CA LYS A 377 -23.43 -4.92 -12.68
C LYS A 377 -23.77 -3.58 -11.99
N PRO A 378 -24.98 -3.06 -12.18
CA PRO A 378 -25.41 -1.87 -11.44
C PRO A 378 -25.50 -2.17 -9.94
N ASN A 379 -25.25 -1.15 -9.13
CA ASN A 379 -25.36 -1.21 -7.66
C ASN A 379 -24.62 -2.39 -7.02
N PHE A 380 -23.46 -2.75 -7.59
CA PHE A 380 -22.65 -3.84 -7.09
C PHE A 380 -21.97 -3.44 -5.77
N ASP A 381 -22.08 -4.31 -4.77
CA ASP A 381 -21.43 -4.17 -3.46
C ASP A 381 -20.38 -5.26 -3.30
N SER A 382 -19.12 -4.87 -3.37
CA SER A 382 -17.98 -5.78 -3.29
C SER A 382 -17.84 -6.49 -1.95
N VAL A 383 -18.32 -5.90 -0.85
CA VAL A 383 -18.26 -6.52 0.49
C VAL A 383 -19.32 -7.63 0.60
N ARG A 384 -20.56 -7.31 0.23
CA ARG A 384 -21.63 -8.29 0.16
C ARG A 384 -21.26 -9.43 -0.79
N PHE A 385 -20.73 -9.09 -1.97
CA PHE A 385 -20.31 -10.07 -2.97
C PHE A 385 -19.21 -11.00 -2.45
N ALA A 386 -18.16 -10.45 -1.80
CA ALA A 386 -17.08 -11.27 -1.26
C ALA A 386 -17.56 -12.27 -0.20
N LYS A 387 -18.50 -11.87 0.67
CA LYS A 387 -19.11 -12.75 1.67
C LYS A 387 -19.96 -13.86 1.01
N GLN A 388 -20.86 -13.49 0.09
CA GLN A 388 -21.70 -14.45 -0.63
C GLN A 388 -20.88 -15.46 -1.47
N LEU A 389 -19.85 -14.97 -2.18
CA LEU A 389 -18.95 -15.81 -2.98
C LEU A 389 -18.22 -16.84 -2.10
N LEU A 390 -17.75 -16.40 -0.93
CA LEU A 390 -17.09 -17.29 0.02
C LEU A 390 -18.05 -18.34 0.59
N GLU A 391 -19.25 -17.94 0.99
CA GLU A 391 -20.26 -18.82 1.60
C GLU A 391 -20.83 -19.83 0.62
N GLN A 392 -21.14 -19.40 -0.62
CA GLN A 392 -21.84 -20.25 -1.60
C GLN A 392 -20.89 -21.05 -2.48
N HIS A 393 -19.73 -20.48 -2.80
CA HIS A 393 -18.79 -21.07 -3.77
C HIS A 393 -17.43 -21.45 -3.20
N ARG A 394 -17.16 -21.14 -1.91
CA ARG A 394 -15.86 -21.40 -1.25
C ARG A 394 -14.68 -20.73 -1.98
N VAL A 395 -14.94 -19.54 -2.56
CA VAL A 395 -13.93 -18.71 -3.19
C VAL A 395 -13.83 -17.40 -2.41
N SER A 396 -12.63 -17.07 -1.93
CA SER A 396 -12.35 -15.86 -1.16
C SER A 396 -11.62 -14.84 -2.02
N ILE A 397 -12.05 -13.57 -1.97
CA ILE A 397 -11.50 -12.43 -2.70
C ILE A 397 -11.42 -11.23 -1.77
N SER A 398 -10.66 -10.19 -2.14
CA SER A 398 -10.66 -8.93 -1.39
C SER A 398 -11.68 -7.95 -1.98
N PRO A 399 -12.59 -7.37 -1.17
CA PRO A 399 -13.55 -6.39 -1.67
C PRO A 399 -12.87 -5.09 -2.11
N GLY A 400 -13.37 -4.45 -3.17
CA GLY A 400 -12.79 -3.22 -3.72
C GLY A 400 -12.87 -2.03 -2.78
N LEU A 401 -13.91 -1.96 -1.96
CA LEU A 401 -14.08 -0.93 -0.92
C LEU A 401 -12.92 -0.91 0.09
N ALA A 402 -12.18 -1.99 0.25
CA ALA A 402 -10.96 -2.00 1.07
C ALA A 402 -9.81 -1.19 0.48
N PHE A 403 -9.84 -0.86 -0.80
CA PHE A 403 -8.75 -0.14 -1.50
C PHE A 403 -9.10 1.32 -1.83
N GLY A 404 -10.26 1.80 -1.39
CA GLY A 404 -10.80 3.12 -1.68
C GLY A 404 -12.30 3.05 -2.01
N ASN A 405 -12.83 4.11 -2.59
CA ASN A 405 -14.25 4.12 -2.99
C ASN A 405 -14.45 3.39 -4.33
N TYR A 406 -14.25 2.06 -4.33
CA TYR A 406 -14.38 1.18 -5.51
C TYR A 406 -15.38 0.05 -5.26
N PRO A 407 -16.68 0.33 -5.04
CA PRO A 407 -17.68 -0.66 -4.64
C PRO A 407 -17.91 -1.75 -5.68
N ALA A 408 -17.70 -1.46 -6.97
CA ALA A 408 -17.90 -2.44 -8.05
C ALA A 408 -16.67 -3.34 -8.31
N PHE A 409 -15.56 -3.09 -7.63
CA PHE A 409 -14.30 -3.80 -7.88
C PHE A 409 -14.02 -4.86 -6.82
N PHE A 410 -13.11 -5.77 -7.16
CA PHE A 410 -12.55 -6.73 -6.20
C PHE A 410 -11.12 -7.11 -6.61
N ARG A 411 -10.27 -7.44 -5.62
CA ARG A 411 -8.89 -7.85 -5.90
C ARG A 411 -8.72 -9.36 -5.83
N LEU A 412 -8.03 -9.91 -6.82
CA LEU A 412 -7.54 -11.28 -6.87
C LEU A 412 -6.02 -11.30 -6.66
N ALA A 413 -5.54 -11.95 -5.61
CA ALA A 413 -4.13 -12.24 -5.39
C ALA A 413 -3.80 -13.62 -5.96
N VAL A 414 -3.04 -13.66 -7.04
CA VAL A 414 -2.84 -14.87 -7.85
C VAL A 414 -1.65 -15.68 -7.35
N SER A 415 -1.77 -16.28 -6.17
CA SER A 415 -0.74 -17.12 -5.56
C SER A 415 -1.09 -18.62 -5.49
N LEU A 416 -2.34 -18.97 -5.74
CA LEU A 416 -2.87 -20.33 -5.66
C LEU A 416 -2.34 -21.25 -6.78
N PRO A 417 -2.53 -22.60 -6.67
CA PRO A 417 -2.21 -23.53 -7.73
C PRO A 417 -2.95 -23.25 -9.04
N ALA A 418 -2.26 -23.28 -10.17
CA ALA A 418 -2.82 -22.95 -11.48
C ALA A 418 -4.08 -23.76 -11.84
N ALA A 419 -4.12 -25.03 -11.45
CA ALA A 419 -5.26 -25.91 -11.71
C ALA A 419 -6.59 -25.44 -11.06
N LYS A 420 -6.51 -24.63 -9.99
CA LYS A 420 -7.69 -24.09 -9.30
C LYS A 420 -8.26 -22.84 -9.96
N ILE A 421 -7.46 -22.10 -10.76
CA ILE A 421 -7.82 -20.80 -11.32
C ILE A 421 -9.08 -20.88 -12.20
N PRO A 422 -9.18 -21.78 -13.21
CA PRO A 422 -10.35 -21.79 -14.10
C PRO A 422 -11.66 -22.07 -13.35
N GLY A 423 -11.66 -23.02 -12.43
CA GLY A 423 -12.83 -23.34 -11.62
C GLY A 423 -13.29 -22.20 -10.72
N ALA A 424 -12.32 -21.51 -10.08
CA ALA A 424 -12.60 -20.39 -9.21
C ALA A 424 -13.12 -19.16 -9.99
N VAL A 425 -12.53 -18.83 -11.15
CA VAL A 425 -13.01 -17.74 -11.99
C VAL A 425 -14.40 -18.04 -12.56
N LYS A 426 -14.68 -19.30 -12.95
CA LYS A 426 -16.03 -19.73 -13.34
C LYS A 426 -17.05 -19.55 -12.21
N ALA A 427 -16.66 -19.83 -10.96
CA ALA A 427 -17.53 -19.62 -9.79
C ALA A 427 -17.79 -18.11 -9.57
N ILE A 428 -16.77 -17.26 -9.72
CA ILE A 428 -16.91 -15.78 -9.68
C ILE A 428 -17.92 -15.35 -10.76
N GLY A 429 -17.80 -15.82 -12.00
CA GLY A 429 -18.71 -15.49 -13.09
C GLY A 429 -20.15 -15.85 -12.76
N LYS A 430 -20.41 -17.09 -12.30
CA LYS A 430 -21.75 -17.54 -11.88
C LYS A 430 -22.34 -16.65 -10.78
N ALA A 431 -21.52 -16.26 -9.78
CA ALA A 431 -21.97 -15.39 -8.71
C ALA A 431 -22.28 -13.97 -9.20
N ILE A 432 -21.52 -13.44 -10.18
CA ILE A 432 -21.81 -12.17 -10.84
C ILE A 432 -23.10 -12.26 -11.66
N ASP A 433 -23.32 -13.34 -12.42
CA ASP A 433 -24.53 -13.53 -13.21
C ASP A 433 -25.78 -13.62 -12.33
N ALA A 434 -25.66 -14.23 -11.16
CA ALA A 434 -26.73 -14.36 -10.16
C ALA A 434 -26.92 -13.10 -9.28
N TRP A 435 -26.09 -12.06 -9.46
CA TRP A 435 -26.18 -10.83 -8.68
C TRP A 435 -27.51 -10.11 -8.94
N SER A 436 -28.35 -10.02 -7.92
CA SER A 436 -29.57 -9.24 -7.90
C SER A 436 -29.52 -8.20 -6.79
N LEU A 437 -30.26 -7.12 -6.99
CA LEU A 437 -30.41 -6.01 -6.04
C LEU A 437 -30.96 -6.44 -4.68
#